data_a801aa863bfdbbfabafb27c3a40aaef7
#
_entry.id   a801aa863bfdbbfabafb27c3a40aaef7
#
_cell.length_a   1.000
_cell.length_b   1.000
_cell.length_c   1.000
_cell.angle_alpha   90.00
_cell.angle_beta   90.00
_cell.angle_gamma   90.00
#
_symmetry.space_group_name_H-M   'P 1'
#
loop_
_entity.id
_entity.type
_entity.pdbx_description
1 polymer ?
#
loop_
_entity_poly.entity_id
_entity_poly.type
_entity_poly.pdbx_seq_one_letter_code
_entity_poly.pdbx_strand_id
1 'polypeptide(L)'
;YISSQNRLVRLTNHDHIVEADWQQLCGLLKNKSSDYGGEIEDLFQAEMYLFSPVTEPERFLNKEYFLTSQQKDIGRRILDKIRKVKYGYFWFSGLPGTGKTLLLYDIAMKLSVHQKVCMIHCGETGKESL
;
A
#
# COMPACT_ATOMS: atom_id res chain seq x y z
N TYR A 1 -13.62 -1.17 11.02
CA TYR A 1 -13.81 -1.08 12.48
C TYR A 1 -12.67 -0.28 13.09
N ILE A 2 -12.99 0.57 14.03
CA ILE A 2 -12.04 1.38 14.81
C ILE A 2 -12.43 1.24 16.28
N SER A 3 -11.46 0.96 17.14
CA SER A 3 -11.66 0.92 18.59
C SER A 3 -10.93 2.08 19.25
N SER A 4 -11.63 2.83 20.08
CA SER A 4 -11.06 3.89 20.90
C SER A 4 -11.87 4.02 22.19
N GLN A 5 -11.21 4.15 23.32
CA GLN A 5 -11.85 4.37 24.64
C GLN A 5 -13.01 3.40 24.94
N ASN A 6 -12.79 2.10 24.73
CA ASN A 6 -13.77 1.03 24.90
C ASN A 6 -15.01 1.09 23.95
N ARG A 7 -14.99 1.96 22.96
CA ARG A 7 -16.04 2.00 21.94
C ARG A 7 -15.54 1.38 20.65
N LEU A 8 -16.35 0.52 20.06
CA LEU A 8 -16.13 -0.04 18.74
C LEU A 8 -17.05 0.65 17.75
N VAL A 9 -16.50 1.24 16.71
CA VAL A 9 -17.27 1.86 15.63
C VAL A 9 -16.89 1.25 14.29
N ARG A 10 -17.82 1.25 13.35
CA ARG A 10 -17.58 0.84 11.95
C ARG A 10 -18.01 1.93 10.99
N LEU A 11 -17.31 2.03 9.88
CA LEU A 11 -17.73 2.84 8.75
C LEU A 11 -18.69 2.02 7.88
N THR A 12 -19.81 2.60 7.51
CA THR A 12 -20.75 2.00 6.56
C THR A 12 -20.34 2.31 5.11
N ASN A 13 -20.97 1.66 4.14
CA ASN A 13 -20.74 1.90 2.70
C ASN A 13 -21.16 3.33 2.25
N HIS A 14 -21.87 4.08 3.10
CA HIS A 14 -22.28 5.46 2.86
C HIS A 14 -21.50 6.47 3.71
N ASP A 15 -20.30 6.10 4.16
CA ASP A 15 -19.40 6.93 4.97
C ASP A 15 -19.99 7.42 6.32
N HIS A 16 -21.01 6.74 6.84
CA HIS A 16 -21.53 6.99 8.18
C HIS A 16 -20.77 6.15 9.22
N ILE A 17 -20.40 6.78 10.32
CA ILE A 17 -19.84 6.10 11.48
C ILE A 17 -21.00 5.63 12.36
N VAL A 18 -21.09 4.34 12.61
CA VAL A 18 -22.09 3.72 13.47
C VAL A 18 -21.42 2.94 14.59
N GLU A 19 -22.08 2.87 15.74
CA GLU A 19 -21.63 1.98 16.80
C GLU A 19 -21.69 0.53 16.34
N ALA A 20 -20.71 -0.24 16.74
CA ALA A 20 -20.59 -1.64 16.40
C ALA A 20 -20.40 -2.48 17.67
N ASP A 21 -20.87 -3.70 17.63
CA ASP A 21 -20.73 -4.67 18.69
C ASP A 21 -19.49 -5.55 18.49
N TRP A 22 -18.79 -5.83 19.58
CA TRP A 22 -17.66 -6.75 19.60
C TRP A 22 -18.04 -8.17 19.15
N GLN A 23 -19.24 -8.63 19.49
CA GLN A 23 -19.71 -9.94 19.07
C GLN A 23 -19.87 -10.03 17.55
N GLN A 24 -20.37 -8.97 16.90
CA GLN A 24 -20.47 -8.88 15.45
C GLN A 24 -19.10 -8.90 14.80
N LEU A 25 -18.14 -8.14 15.34
CA LEU A 25 -16.76 -8.16 14.83
C LEU A 25 -16.13 -9.55 14.96
N CYS A 26 -16.23 -10.16 16.14
CA CYS A 26 -15.71 -11.51 16.36
C CYS A 26 -16.35 -12.53 15.43
N GLY A 27 -17.66 -12.45 15.19
CA GLY A 27 -18.37 -13.33 14.24
C GLY A 27 -17.84 -13.19 12.81
N LEU A 28 -17.62 -11.95 12.34
CA LEU A 28 -17.07 -11.69 11.03
C LEU A 28 -15.62 -12.17 10.90
N LEU A 29 -14.81 -12.01 11.95
CA LEU A 29 -13.43 -12.50 11.97
C LEU A 29 -13.37 -14.03 11.97
N LYS A 30 -14.20 -14.71 12.78
CA LYS A 30 -14.28 -16.18 12.78
C LYS A 30 -14.65 -16.74 11.41
N ASN A 31 -15.60 -16.11 10.73
CA ASN A 31 -16.00 -16.55 9.38
C ASN A 31 -14.94 -16.33 8.30
N LYS A 32 -13.94 -15.49 8.58
CA LYS A 32 -12.82 -15.19 7.67
C LYS A 32 -11.49 -15.77 8.15
N SER A 33 -11.45 -16.34 9.36
CA SER A 33 -10.24 -16.99 9.85
C SER A 33 -10.08 -18.33 9.13
N SER A 34 -8.90 -18.59 8.61
CA SER A 34 -8.43 -19.91 8.24
C SER A 34 -7.59 -20.46 9.39
N ASP A 35 -7.68 -21.74 9.64
CA ASP A 35 -6.78 -22.40 10.59
C ASP A 35 -5.35 -22.33 10.03
N TYR A 36 -4.55 -21.47 10.62
CA TYR A 36 -3.13 -21.42 10.32
C TYR A 36 -2.38 -22.33 11.29
N GLY A 37 -1.81 -23.40 10.75
CA GLY A 37 -1.10 -24.42 11.56
C GLY A 37 0.36 -24.08 11.89
N GLY A 38 0.84 -22.88 11.58
CA GLY A 38 2.20 -22.40 11.86
C GLY A 38 2.24 -21.38 12.99
N GLU A 39 3.45 -20.94 13.34
CA GLU A 39 3.65 -19.86 14.30
C GLU A 39 3.26 -18.52 13.67
N ILE A 40 2.64 -17.63 14.47
CA ILE A 40 2.19 -16.31 13.97
C ILE A 40 3.39 -15.47 13.48
N GLU A 41 4.55 -15.62 14.11
CA GLU A 41 5.80 -14.97 13.75
C GLU A 41 6.22 -15.28 12.32
N ASP A 42 5.95 -16.47 11.82
CA ASP A 42 6.27 -16.88 10.44
C ASP A 42 5.45 -16.10 9.40
N LEU A 43 4.27 -15.59 9.77
CA LEU A 43 3.43 -14.77 8.90
C LEU A 43 3.94 -13.33 8.76
N PHE A 44 4.79 -12.88 9.68
CA PHE A 44 5.26 -11.49 9.76
C PHE A 44 6.74 -11.33 9.47
N GLN A 45 7.33 -12.27 8.73
CA GLN A 45 8.72 -12.13 8.29
C GLN A 45 8.87 -10.92 7.38
N ALA A 46 9.81 -10.04 7.73
CA ALA A 46 10.01 -8.77 7.00
C ALA A 46 10.30 -9.02 5.51
N GLU A 47 11.04 -10.07 5.19
CA GLU A 47 11.39 -10.47 3.82
C GLU A 47 10.17 -10.79 2.95
N MET A 48 9.04 -11.19 3.56
CA MET A 48 7.81 -11.46 2.82
C MET A 48 7.10 -10.18 2.35
N TYR A 49 7.34 -9.05 3.02
CA TYR A 49 6.61 -7.81 2.79
C TYR A 49 7.49 -6.63 2.37
N LEU A 50 8.77 -6.68 2.72
CA LEU A 50 9.74 -5.64 2.39
C LEU A 50 10.56 -6.08 1.18
N PHE A 51 10.15 -5.65 0.02
CA PHE A 51 10.89 -5.87 -1.22
C PHE A 51 10.99 -4.58 -2.04
N SER A 52 11.94 -4.55 -2.94
CA SER A 52 12.10 -3.44 -3.87
C SER A 52 11.45 -3.78 -5.22
N PRO A 53 10.67 -2.87 -5.81
CA PRO A 53 10.13 -3.06 -7.16
C PRO A 53 11.21 -3.30 -8.23
N VAL A 54 12.44 -2.89 -7.95
CA VAL A 54 13.59 -3.06 -8.86
C VAL A 54 14.16 -4.46 -8.77
N THR A 55 14.20 -5.06 -7.57
CA THR A 55 14.76 -6.41 -7.37
C THR A 55 13.72 -7.51 -7.59
N GLU A 56 12.46 -7.24 -7.30
CA GLU A 56 11.36 -8.20 -7.40
C GLU A 56 10.16 -7.62 -8.17
N PRO A 57 10.34 -7.35 -9.48
CA PRO A 57 9.33 -6.68 -10.29
C PRO A 57 8.03 -7.50 -10.43
N GLU A 58 8.11 -8.83 -10.45
CA GLU A 58 6.93 -9.70 -10.57
C GLU A 58 6.01 -9.57 -9.35
N ARG A 59 6.56 -9.61 -8.15
CA ARG A 59 5.80 -9.41 -6.91
C ARG A 59 5.15 -8.03 -6.88
N PHE A 60 5.87 -7.01 -7.36
CA PHE A 60 5.33 -5.67 -7.47
C PHE A 60 4.15 -5.61 -8.46
N LEU A 61 4.28 -6.20 -9.64
CA LEU A 61 3.22 -6.24 -10.65
C LEU A 61 1.99 -7.02 -10.16
N ASN A 62 2.20 -8.06 -9.37
CA ASN A 62 1.14 -8.82 -8.70
C ASN A 62 0.49 -8.08 -7.53
N LYS A 63 0.95 -6.87 -7.19
CA LYS A 63 0.47 -6.05 -6.07
C LYS A 63 0.65 -6.71 -4.69
N GLU A 64 1.71 -7.49 -4.53
CA GLU A 64 2.05 -8.17 -3.28
C GLU A 64 2.74 -7.21 -2.28
N TYR A 65 2.33 -5.97 -2.20
CA TYR A 65 2.89 -4.95 -1.31
C TYR A 65 1.80 -4.15 -0.62
N PHE A 66 2.18 -3.52 0.48
CA PHE A 66 1.31 -2.64 1.25
C PHE A 66 1.85 -1.22 1.26
N LEU A 67 0.95 -0.28 1.02
CA LEU A 67 1.21 1.13 1.27
C LEU A 67 0.58 1.54 2.60
N THR A 68 1.30 2.32 3.39
CA THR A 68 0.74 2.95 4.58
C THR A 68 -0.38 3.92 4.20
N SER A 69 -1.23 4.28 5.16
CA SER A 69 -2.28 5.28 4.94
C SER A 69 -1.71 6.61 4.44
N GLN A 70 -0.58 7.03 5.02
CA GLN A 70 0.12 8.25 4.59
C GLN A 70 0.61 8.16 3.14
N GLN A 71 1.21 7.05 2.74
CA GLN A 71 1.65 6.83 1.36
C GLN A 71 0.48 6.83 0.38
N LYS A 72 -0.63 6.19 0.74
CA LYS A 72 -1.86 6.20 -0.07
C LYS A 72 -2.41 7.60 -0.26
N ASP A 73 -2.42 8.43 0.80
CA ASP A 73 -2.89 9.82 0.72
C ASP A 73 -1.98 10.69 -0.13
N ILE A 74 -0.67 10.55 -0.01
CA ILE A 74 0.30 11.24 -0.86
C ILE A 74 0.08 10.84 -2.33
N GLY A 75 -0.01 9.55 -2.62
CA GLY A 75 -0.25 9.05 -3.97
C GLY A 75 -1.53 9.60 -4.59
N ARG A 76 -2.64 9.61 -3.83
CA ARG A 76 -3.91 10.17 -4.26
C ARG A 76 -3.79 11.66 -4.61
N ARG A 77 -3.20 12.46 -3.73
CA ARG A 77 -3.01 13.90 -3.96
C ARG A 77 -2.18 14.20 -5.21
N ILE A 78 -1.16 13.39 -5.47
CA ILE A 78 -0.32 13.54 -6.67
C ILE A 78 -1.10 13.18 -7.92
N LEU A 79 -1.80 12.05 -7.94
CA LEU A 79 -2.62 11.63 -9.06
C LEU A 79 -3.72 12.64 -9.38
N ASP A 80 -4.37 13.21 -8.36
CA ASP A 80 -5.37 14.26 -8.53
C ASP A 80 -4.78 15.56 -9.10
N LYS A 81 -3.57 15.91 -8.68
CA LYS A 81 -2.87 17.06 -9.27
C LYS A 81 -2.50 16.80 -10.73
N ILE A 82 -1.95 15.63 -11.05
CA ILE A 82 -1.58 15.27 -12.43
C ILE A 82 -2.80 15.32 -13.35
N ARG A 83 -3.96 14.89 -12.89
CA ARG A 83 -5.22 14.97 -13.67
C ARG A 83 -5.69 16.39 -13.95
N LYS A 84 -5.39 17.32 -13.03
CA LYS A 84 -5.83 18.73 -13.13
C LYS A 84 -4.87 19.62 -13.92
N VAL A 85 -3.60 19.27 -13.97
CA VAL A 85 -2.56 20.08 -14.62
C VAL A 85 -1.99 19.32 -15.81
N LYS A 86 -1.69 20.06 -16.87
CA LYS A 86 -1.13 19.48 -18.10
C LYS A 86 0.34 19.06 -17.94
N TYR A 87 1.06 19.69 -17.03
CA TYR A 87 2.47 19.42 -16.72
C TYR A 87 2.76 19.82 -15.27
N GLY A 88 3.78 19.20 -14.67
CA GLY A 88 4.20 19.50 -13.30
C GLY A 88 5.39 18.66 -12.88
N TYR A 89 6.07 19.13 -11.85
CA TYR A 89 7.19 18.44 -11.23
C TYR A 89 6.82 18.09 -9.79
N PHE A 90 7.10 16.84 -9.42
CA PHE A 90 6.90 16.34 -8.08
C PHE A 90 8.17 15.66 -7.60
N TRP A 91 8.56 15.89 -6.37
CA TRP A 91 9.66 15.16 -5.77
C TRP A 91 9.25 14.55 -4.43
N PHE A 92 9.89 13.46 -4.08
CA PHE A 92 9.73 12.79 -2.81
C PHE A 92 10.97 12.99 -1.97
N SER A 93 10.82 13.56 -0.77
CA SER A 93 11.85 13.70 0.23
C SER A 93 11.49 12.89 1.47
N GLY A 94 12.47 12.29 2.11
CA GLY A 94 12.30 11.51 3.33
C GLY A 94 13.50 10.63 3.62
N LEU A 95 13.53 10.06 4.81
CA LEU A 95 14.60 9.19 5.27
C LEU A 95 14.73 7.92 4.39
N PRO A 96 15.91 7.28 4.36
CA PRO A 96 16.07 5.97 3.75
C PRO A 96 15.05 4.96 4.32
N GLY A 97 14.64 3.98 3.52
CA GLY A 97 13.71 2.93 3.96
C GLY A 97 12.23 3.34 4.10
N THR A 98 11.86 4.60 3.86
CA THR A 98 10.46 5.07 4.01
C THR A 98 9.54 4.69 2.84
N GLY A 99 9.99 3.85 1.90
CA GLY A 99 9.18 3.36 0.78
C GLY A 99 8.94 4.38 -0.34
N LYS A 100 9.82 5.39 -0.49
CA LYS A 100 9.71 6.40 -1.57
C LYS A 100 9.68 5.77 -2.96
N THR A 101 10.59 4.86 -3.21
CA THR A 101 10.68 4.14 -4.49
C THR A 101 9.41 3.34 -4.75
N LEU A 102 8.94 2.58 -3.76
CA LEU A 102 7.70 1.82 -3.87
C LEU A 102 6.50 2.71 -4.20
N LEU A 103 6.37 3.86 -3.53
CA LEU A 103 5.31 4.82 -3.80
C LEU A 103 5.40 5.41 -5.21
N LEU A 104 6.62 5.73 -5.69
CA LEU A 104 6.83 6.24 -7.04
C LEU A 104 6.40 5.23 -8.11
N TYR A 105 6.79 3.97 -7.92
CA TYR A 105 6.40 2.88 -8.82
C TYR A 105 4.88 2.62 -8.78
N ASP A 106 4.25 2.67 -7.61
CA ASP A 106 2.78 2.54 -7.48
C ASP A 106 2.04 3.65 -8.25
N ILE A 107 2.52 4.90 -8.14
CA ILE A 107 1.96 6.02 -8.90
C ILE A 107 2.17 5.82 -10.41
N ALA A 108 3.37 5.42 -10.82
CA ALA A 108 3.69 5.17 -12.23
C ALA A 108 2.81 4.06 -12.81
N MET A 109 2.60 2.96 -12.09
CA MET A 109 1.72 1.87 -12.50
C MET A 109 0.26 2.32 -12.64
N LYS A 110 -0.24 3.16 -11.70
CA LYS A 110 -1.60 3.72 -11.82
C LYS A 110 -1.76 4.67 -13.00
N LEU A 111 -0.73 5.42 -13.34
CA LEU A 111 -0.72 6.30 -14.51
C LEU A 111 -0.63 5.51 -15.83
N SER A 112 0.11 4.40 -15.85
CA SER A 112 0.34 3.61 -17.06
C SER A 112 -0.94 2.99 -17.65
N VAL A 113 -2.00 2.89 -16.84
CA VAL A 113 -3.33 2.46 -17.30
C VAL A 113 -3.92 3.41 -18.35
N HIS A 114 -3.57 4.71 -18.27
CA HIS A 114 -4.19 5.75 -19.09
C HIS A 114 -3.21 6.48 -20.00
N GLN A 115 -1.92 6.35 -19.79
CA GLN A 115 -0.90 7.06 -20.55
C GLN A 115 0.43 6.29 -20.56
N LYS A 116 1.29 6.61 -21.52
CA LYS A 116 2.65 6.06 -21.57
C LYS A 116 3.48 6.66 -20.43
N VAL A 117 4.12 5.81 -19.66
CA VAL A 117 4.99 6.19 -18.54
C VAL A 117 6.39 5.64 -18.80
N CYS A 118 7.40 6.45 -18.59
CA CYS A 118 8.80 6.03 -18.63
C CYS A 118 9.38 6.19 -17.22
N MET A 119 9.99 5.14 -16.71
CA MET A 119 10.71 5.15 -15.43
C MET A 119 12.21 5.14 -15.72
N ILE A 120 12.92 6.10 -15.11
CA ILE A 120 14.37 6.18 -15.21
C ILE A 120 14.94 5.96 -13.80
N HIS A 121 15.69 4.90 -13.63
CA HIS A 121 16.37 4.58 -12.38
C HIS A 121 17.85 4.96 -12.51
N CYS A 122 18.31 5.91 -11.69
CA CYS A 122 19.69 6.41 -11.71
C CYS A 122 20.55 5.85 -10.56
N GLY A 123 20.04 4.90 -9.78
CA GLY A 123 20.80 4.21 -8.74
C GLY A 123 21.53 2.97 -9.25
N GLU A 124 22.43 2.42 -8.45
CA GLU A 124 23.00 1.11 -8.73
C GLU A 124 21.88 0.06 -8.71
N THR A 125 21.63 -0.55 -9.84
CA THR A 125 20.85 -1.79 -9.90
C THR A 125 21.75 -2.90 -9.37
N GLY A 126 21.30 -3.65 -8.39
CA GLY A 126 22.00 -4.84 -7.95
C GLY A 126 22.39 -5.68 -9.18
N LYS A 127 23.61 -6.21 -9.20
CA LYS A 127 24.27 -6.86 -10.37
C LYS A 127 23.56 -8.10 -10.94
N GLU A 128 22.32 -8.37 -10.56
CA GLU A 128 21.63 -9.63 -10.91
C GLU A 128 20.34 -9.44 -11.71
N SER A 129 20.10 -8.27 -12.27
CA SER A 129 18.91 -8.05 -13.11
C SER A 129 19.26 -7.60 -14.52
N LEU A 130 20.01 -8.42 -15.23
CA LEU A 130 20.11 -8.40 -16.69
C LEU A 130 19.90 -9.81 -17.22
#